data_48043dce03d623950967b6572bcd05c5
#
_entry.id   48043dce03d623950967b6572bcd05c5
#
_cell.length_a   1.000
_cell.length_b   1.000
_cell.length_c   1.000
_cell.angle_alpha   90.00
_cell.angle_beta   90.00
_cell.angle_gamma   90.00
#
_symmetry.space_group_name_H-M   'P 1'
#
loop_
_entity.id
_entity.type
_entity.pdbx_description
1 polymer ?
#
loop_
_entity_poly.entity_id
_entity_poly.type
_entity_poly.pdbx_seq_one_letter_code
_entity_poly.pdbx_strand_id
1 'polypeptide(L)'
;PVSQDALGEAIRTYLLENPDVMAEVFENTQKYLIAEDEKRQSEMLKKNSDALYNDERDFSIGSPDAPITIVEFFDYNCGYCKRAFPDIMKLTQKNPDVRVVFKEFPILGPASEQAARVALASKGDGKYFAIHQGLLNARGSVSGAALSSLIEKHGLNADEIVTRGKNKDIDAHIKDVRNLA
;
A
#
# COMPACT_ATOMS: atom_id res chain seq x y z
N PRO A 1 57.91 11.22 -8.43
CA PRO A 1 56.53 11.12 -7.96
C PRO A 1 55.74 12.29 -8.52
N VAL A 2 54.62 11.98 -9.20
CA VAL A 2 53.69 12.99 -9.72
C VAL A 2 53.02 13.65 -8.51
N SER A 3 52.97 14.98 -8.46
CA SER A 3 52.27 15.67 -7.40
C SER A 3 50.75 15.43 -7.52
N GLN A 4 50.00 15.52 -6.43
CA GLN A 4 48.55 15.29 -6.40
C GLN A 4 47.82 16.29 -7.31
N ASP A 5 48.26 17.53 -7.36
CA ASP A 5 47.72 18.59 -8.21
C ASP A 5 47.92 18.26 -9.69
N ALA A 6 49.14 17.83 -10.09
CA ALA A 6 49.42 17.45 -11.46
C ALA A 6 48.62 16.21 -11.92
N LEU A 7 48.39 15.25 -11.04
CA LEU A 7 47.53 14.11 -11.30
C LEU A 7 46.06 14.55 -11.50
N GLY A 8 45.56 15.43 -10.63
CA GLY A 8 44.20 15.96 -10.73
C GLY A 8 43.94 16.69 -12.04
N GLU A 9 44.89 17.55 -12.47
CA GLU A 9 44.80 18.25 -13.77
C GLU A 9 44.84 17.28 -14.95
N ALA A 10 45.69 16.26 -14.92
CA ALA A 10 45.76 15.24 -15.98
C ALA A 10 44.45 14.45 -16.09
N ILE A 11 43.86 14.02 -14.96
CA ILE A 11 42.56 13.34 -14.95
C ILE A 11 41.46 14.25 -15.52
N ARG A 12 41.42 15.50 -15.05
CA ARG A 12 40.42 16.48 -15.52
C ARG A 12 40.52 16.70 -17.03
N THR A 13 41.73 16.93 -17.56
CA THR A 13 41.96 17.11 -18.97
C THR A 13 41.50 15.88 -19.77
N TYR A 14 41.92 14.69 -19.33
CA TYR A 14 41.54 13.43 -19.99
C TYR A 14 40.03 13.25 -20.07
N LEU A 15 39.30 13.47 -18.97
CA LEU A 15 37.86 13.33 -18.96
C LEU A 15 37.12 14.35 -19.82
N LEU A 16 37.65 15.59 -19.93
CA LEU A 16 37.06 16.61 -20.79
C LEU A 16 37.33 16.35 -22.27
N GLU A 17 38.48 15.75 -22.61
CA GLU A 17 38.83 15.37 -23.97
C GLU A 17 38.17 14.05 -24.42
N ASN A 18 37.72 13.20 -23.47
CA ASN A 18 37.09 11.88 -23.72
C ASN A 18 35.72 11.81 -23.07
N PRO A 19 34.71 12.52 -23.58
CA PRO A 19 33.37 12.56 -22.99
C PRO A 19 32.64 11.20 -23.04
N ASP A 20 33.03 10.31 -23.94
CA ASP A 20 32.58 8.93 -24.05
C ASP A 20 32.88 8.12 -22.78
N VAL A 21 34.05 8.32 -22.16
CA VAL A 21 34.43 7.71 -20.88
C VAL A 21 33.45 8.13 -19.77
N MET A 22 33.09 9.41 -19.74
CA MET A 22 32.12 9.91 -18.76
C MET A 22 30.73 9.33 -19.01
N ALA A 23 30.31 9.19 -20.27
CA ALA A 23 29.04 8.59 -20.63
C ALA A 23 29.00 7.10 -20.22
N GLU A 24 30.06 6.35 -20.43
CA GLU A 24 30.20 4.95 -20.01
C GLU A 24 30.15 4.82 -18.47
N VAL A 25 30.88 5.65 -17.74
CA VAL A 25 30.84 5.68 -16.26
C VAL A 25 29.46 5.98 -15.76
N PHE A 26 28.78 6.96 -16.36
CA PHE A 26 27.41 7.32 -15.97
C PHE A 26 26.43 6.18 -16.21
N GLU A 27 26.47 5.53 -17.37
CA GLU A 27 25.62 4.38 -17.69
C GLU A 27 25.87 3.20 -16.73
N ASN A 28 27.13 2.86 -16.47
CA ASN A 28 27.49 1.80 -15.55
C ASN A 28 27.06 2.12 -14.11
N THR A 29 27.20 3.38 -13.69
CA THR A 29 26.72 3.82 -12.37
C THR A 29 25.21 3.70 -12.25
N GLN A 30 24.46 4.10 -13.27
CA GLN A 30 22.99 3.95 -13.30
C GLN A 30 22.58 2.48 -13.19
N LYS A 31 23.19 1.59 -13.98
CA LYS A 31 22.92 0.13 -13.90
C LYS A 31 23.21 -0.42 -12.51
N TYR A 32 24.33 -0.03 -11.92
CA TYR A 32 24.70 -0.45 -10.56
C TYR A 32 23.67 0.02 -9.52
N LEU A 33 23.27 1.28 -9.56
CA LEU A 33 22.28 1.83 -8.62
C LEU A 33 20.91 1.17 -8.74
N ILE A 34 20.47 0.88 -9.97
CA ILE A 34 19.21 0.14 -10.21
C ILE A 34 19.30 -1.26 -9.62
N ALA A 35 20.38 -1.99 -9.89
CA ALA A 35 20.55 -3.34 -9.36
C ALA A 35 20.60 -3.39 -7.81
N GLU A 36 21.28 -2.42 -7.19
CA GLU A 36 21.32 -2.30 -5.73
C GLU A 36 19.94 -1.95 -5.14
N ASP A 37 19.17 -1.10 -5.82
CA ASP A 37 17.82 -0.75 -5.40
C ASP A 37 16.86 -1.95 -5.51
N GLU A 38 16.88 -2.69 -6.61
CA GLU A 38 16.12 -3.93 -6.81
C GLU A 38 16.45 -4.98 -5.75
N LYS A 39 17.73 -5.15 -5.43
CA LYS A 39 18.17 -6.07 -4.37
C LYS A 39 17.62 -5.64 -3.02
N ARG A 40 17.77 -4.36 -2.67
CA ARG A 40 17.24 -3.80 -1.41
C ARG A 40 15.72 -3.98 -1.31
N GLN A 41 14.98 -3.67 -2.38
CA GLN A 41 13.53 -3.87 -2.44
C GLN A 41 13.16 -5.34 -2.24
N SER A 42 13.85 -6.27 -2.91
CA SER A 42 13.63 -7.70 -2.76
C SER A 42 13.86 -8.18 -1.32
N GLU A 43 14.94 -7.70 -0.68
CA GLU A 43 15.24 -8.02 0.72
C GLU A 43 14.16 -7.45 1.67
N MET A 44 13.69 -6.23 1.44
CA MET A 44 12.61 -5.62 2.21
C MET A 44 11.30 -6.38 2.07
N LEU A 45 10.92 -6.78 0.85
CA LEU A 45 9.73 -7.59 0.60
C LEU A 45 9.81 -8.95 1.30
N LYS A 46 10.95 -9.62 1.23
CA LYS A 46 11.18 -10.90 1.94
C LYS A 46 11.09 -10.75 3.45
N LYS A 47 11.71 -9.71 3.99
CA LYS A 47 11.72 -9.44 5.44
C LYS A 47 10.32 -9.15 5.98
N ASN A 48 9.47 -8.50 5.19
CA ASN A 48 8.12 -8.10 5.58
C ASN A 48 7.03 -9.00 4.99
N SER A 49 7.38 -10.17 4.44
CA SER A 49 6.44 -11.05 3.72
C SER A 49 5.21 -11.43 4.54
N ASP A 50 5.39 -11.81 5.81
CA ASP A 50 4.27 -12.17 6.67
C ASP A 50 3.35 -10.97 6.94
N ALA A 51 3.93 -9.81 7.23
CA ALA A 51 3.17 -8.58 7.42
C ALA A 51 2.46 -8.11 6.14
N LEU A 52 3.03 -8.38 4.96
CA LEU A 52 2.41 -8.03 3.67
C LEU A 52 1.28 -8.98 3.28
N TYR A 53 1.50 -10.28 3.42
CA TYR A 53 0.65 -11.28 2.78
C TYR A 53 -0.20 -12.09 3.77
N ASN A 54 0.21 -12.21 5.03
CA ASN A 54 -0.33 -13.19 5.97
C ASN A 54 -0.81 -12.61 7.30
N ASP A 55 -0.92 -11.28 7.43
CA ASP A 55 -1.47 -10.67 8.65
C ASP A 55 -2.96 -10.99 8.76
N GLU A 56 -3.35 -11.78 9.76
CA GLU A 56 -4.73 -12.20 9.99
C GLU A 56 -5.70 -11.04 10.29
N ARG A 57 -5.15 -9.89 10.66
CA ARG A 57 -5.95 -8.67 10.89
C ARG A 57 -6.49 -8.08 9.60
N ASP A 58 -5.82 -8.32 8.47
CA ASP A 58 -6.26 -7.86 7.15
C ASP A 58 -7.46 -8.64 6.63
N PHE A 59 -8.04 -8.13 5.58
CA PHE A 59 -9.04 -8.83 4.81
C PHE A 59 -8.50 -9.17 3.42
N SER A 60 -8.84 -10.34 2.91
CA SER A 60 -8.43 -10.73 1.56
C SER A 60 -9.57 -11.39 0.80
N ILE A 61 -9.51 -11.31 -0.52
CA ILE A 61 -10.40 -12.00 -1.47
C ILE A 61 -9.56 -12.87 -2.40
N GLY A 62 -10.16 -13.90 -2.96
CA GLY A 62 -9.48 -14.95 -3.75
C GLY A 62 -9.05 -16.13 -2.89
N SER A 63 -8.46 -17.14 -3.54
CA SER A 63 -7.98 -18.33 -2.83
C SER A 63 -6.76 -18.00 -1.95
N PRO A 64 -6.70 -18.49 -0.70
CA PRO A 64 -5.48 -18.38 0.12
C PRO A 64 -4.24 -18.98 -0.55
N ASP A 65 -4.45 -20.01 -1.37
CA ASP A 65 -3.38 -20.75 -2.09
C ASP A 65 -3.10 -20.18 -3.49
N ALA A 66 -3.68 -19.02 -3.83
CA ALA A 66 -3.45 -18.39 -5.13
C ALA A 66 -1.96 -18.07 -5.34
N PRO A 67 -1.37 -18.45 -6.50
CA PRO A 67 0.04 -18.24 -6.77
C PRO A 67 0.43 -16.76 -6.91
N ILE A 68 -0.55 -15.88 -7.16
CA ILE A 68 -0.34 -14.44 -7.30
C ILE A 68 -1.08 -13.74 -6.17
N THR A 69 -0.35 -13.01 -5.34
CA THR A 69 -0.96 -12.15 -4.31
C THR A 69 -0.67 -10.69 -4.62
N ILE A 70 -1.74 -9.90 -4.73
CA ILE A 70 -1.69 -8.45 -4.84
C ILE A 70 -1.95 -7.87 -3.46
N VAL A 71 -1.13 -6.92 -3.02
CA VAL A 71 -1.35 -6.16 -1.79
C VAL A 71 -1.77 -4.75 -2.17
N GLU A 72 -2.94 -4.33 -1.76
CA GLU A 72 -3.44 -2.97 -1.99
C GLU A 72 -3.41 -2.17 -0.68
N PHE A 73 -2.56 -1.15 -0.63
CA PHE A 73 -2.63 -0.11 0.39
C PHE A 73 -3.60 0.97 -0.09
N PHE A 74 -4.71 1.15 0.59
CA PHE A 74 -5.79 2.01 0.11
C PHE A 74 -6.34 2.94 1.19
N ASP A 75 -7.00 4.00 0.72
CA ASP A 75 -7.73 4.96 1.56
C ASP A 75 -9.14 5.15 0.97
N TYR A 76 -10.17 5.10 1.80
CA TYR A 76 -11.57 5.24 1.39
C TYR A 76 -11.93 6.61 0.80
N ASN A 77 -11.13 7.64 1.03
CA ASN A 77 -11.31 8.96 0.45
C ASN A 77 -10.39 9.23 -0.76
N CYS A 78 -9.54 8.25 -1.12
CA CYS A 78 -8.70 8.32 -2.30
C CYS A 78 -9.50 8.07 -3.58
N GLY A 79 -9.59 9.09 -4.44
CA GLY A 79 -10.31 8.97 -5.72
C GLY A 79 -9.70 7.95 -6.67
N TYR A 80 -8.38 7.68 -6.58
CA TYR A 80 -7.70 6.65 -7.36
C TYR A 80 -8.07 5.24 -6.86
N CYS A 81 -8.08 5.01 -5.55
CA CYS A 81 -8.50 3.74 -4.96
C CYS A 81 -9.96 3.41 -5.34
N LYS A 82 -10.85 4.41 -5.24
CA LYS A 82 -12.24 4.25 -5.68
C LYS A 82 -12.38 3.87 -7.16
N ARG A 83 -11.54 4.42 -8.03
CA ARG A 83 -11.54 4.08 -9.46
C ARG A 83 -10.93 2.71 -9.75
N ALA A 84 -9.89 2.31 -9.01
CA ALA A 84 -9.23 1.02 -9.17
C ALA A 84 -10.09 -0.15 -8.67
N PHE A 85 -10.92 0.06 -7.66
CA PHE A 85 -11.70 -0.99 -7.00
C PHE A 85 -12.53 -1.86 -7.96
N PRO A 86 -13.32 -1.31 -8.93
CA PRO A 86 -14.06 -2.13 -9.90
C PRO A 86 -13.16 -3.03 -10.75
N ASP A 87 -11.94 -2.57 -11.08
CA ASP A 87 -11.01 -3.35 -11.89
C ASP A 87 -10.34 -4.46 -11.07
N ILE A 88 -10.03 -4.20 -9.80
CA ILE A 88 -9.58 -5.21 -8.85
C ILE A 88 -10.64 -6.31 -8.69
N MET A 89 -11.90 -5.92 -8.54
CA MET A 89 -13.01 -6.88 -8.44
C MET A 89 -13.16 -7.73 -9.68
N LYS A 90 -13.06 -7.13 -10.89
CA LYS A 90 -13.09 -7.88 -12.15
C LYS A 90 -11.90 -8.82 -12.27
N LEU A 91 -10.72 -8.38 -11.85
CA LEU A 91 -9.49 -9.16 -11.90
C LEU A 91 -9.64 -10.45 -11.09
N THR A 92 -10.07 -10.34 -9.83
CA THR A 92 -10.23 -11.50 -8.95
C THR A 92 -11.36 -12.44 -9.39
N GLN A 93 -12.45 -11.89 -9.94
CA GLN A 93 -13.55 -12.71 -10.47
C GLN A 93 -13.16 -13.54 -11.71
N LYS A 94 -12.25 -13.00 -12.54
CA LYS A 94 -11.83 -13.66 -13.79
C LYS A 94 -10.60 -14.55 -13.64
N ASN A 95 -9.84 -14.39 -12.56
CA ASN A 95 -8.58 -15.08 -12.37
C ASN A 95 -8.55 -15.75 -10.98
N PRO A 96 -8.88 -17.05 -10.91
CA PRO A 96 -8.86 -17.79 -9.65
C PRO A 96 -7.45 -17.89 -9.05
N ASP A 97 -6.41 -17.65 -9.85
CA ASP A 97 -5.01 -17.65 -9.44
C ASP A 97 -4.57 -16.35 -8.76
N VAL A 98 -5.50 -15.40 -8.57
CA VAL A 98 -5.20 -14.10 -7.94
C VAL A 98 -5.92 -13.99 -6.60
N ARG A 99 -5.14 -13.66 -5.57
CA ARG A 99 -5.61 -13.21 -4.25
C ARG A 99 -5.29 -11.72 -4.09
N VAL A 100 -6.19 -10.96 -3.46
CA VAL A 100 -5.93 -9.56 -3.08
C VAL A 100 -6.02 -9.43 -1.57
N VAL A 101 -5.00 -8.84 -0.95
CA VAL A 101 -4.95 -8.47 0.46
C VAL A 101 -5.16 -6.96 0.57
N PHE A 102 -6.14 -6.54 1.35
CA PHE A 102 -6.50 -5.14 1.55
C PHE A 102 -5.84 -4.59 2.82
N LYS A 103 -4.97 -3.59 2.68
CA LYS A 103 -4.28 -2.90 3.77
C LYS A 103 -4.93 -1.54 4.02
N GLU A 104 -5.59 -1.40 5.16
CA GLU A 104 -6.19 -0.14 5.58
C GLU A 104 -5.12 0.93 5.82
N PHE A 105 -4.98 1.87 4.88
CA PHE A 105 -3.94 2.90 4.87
C PHE A 105 -4.55 4.32 4.87
N PRO A 106 -5.25 4.70 5.94
CA PRO A 106 -5.95 5.99 6.00
C PRO A 106 -4.95 7.14 6.23
N ILE A 107 -4.59 7.84 5.14
CA ILE A 107 -3.64 8.96 5.14
C ILE A 107 -4.24 10.30 4.74
N LEU A 108 -5.50 10.32 4.28
CA LEU A 108 -6.16 11.52 3.77
C LEU A 108 -7.01 12.25 4.83
N GLY A 109 -6.71 12.03 6.10
CA GLY A 109 -7.29 12.76 7.20
C GLY A 109 -8.28 12.00 8.08
N PRO A 110 -8.94 12.69 9.03
CA PRO A 110 -9.77 12.05 10.05
C PRO A 110 -10.95 11.22 9.52
N ALA A 111 -11.56 11.66 8.41
CA ALA A 111 -12.66 10.93 7.79
C ALA A 111 -12.20 9.57 7.22
N SER A 112 -10.99 9.51 6.64
CA SER A 112 -10.38 8.28 6.18
C SER A 112 -10.10 7.32 7.34
N GLU A 113 -9.55 7.85 8.42
CA GLU A 113 -9.28 7.06 9.61
C GLU A 113 -10.56 6.50 10.24
N GLN A 114 -11.62 7.32 10.34
CA GLN A 114 -12.91 6.86 10.83
C GLN A 114 -13.51 5.74 9.96
N ALA A 115 -13.42 5.87 8.63
CA ALA A 115 -13.90 4.86 7.70
C ALA A 115 -13.13 3.54 7.83
N ALA A 116 -11.80 3.58 7.91
CA ALA A 116 -10.95 2.41 8.13
C ALA A 116 -11.30 1.70 9.45
N ARG A 117 -11.44 2.44 10.53
CA ARG A 117 -11.82 1.92 11.85
C ARG A 117 -13.17 1.22 11.82
N VAL A 118 -14.16 1.79 11.15
CA VAL A 118 -15.50 1.21 10.99
C VAL A 118 -15.44 -0.08 10.19
N ALA A 119 -14.71 -0.10 9.08
CA ALA A 119 -14.53 -1.30 8.28
C ALA A 119 -13.87 -2.43 9.10
N LEU A 120 -12.76 -2.15 9.78
CA LEU A 120 -12.09 -3.13 10.64
C LEU A 120 -12.97 -3.61 11.78
N ALA A 121 -13.73 -2.72 12.44
CA ALA A 121 -14.65 -3.08 13.53
C ALA A 121 -15.78 -3.99 13.07
N SER A 122 -16.18 -3.92 11.80
CA SER A 122 -17.25 -4.76 11.23
C SER A 122 -16.77 -6.17 10.83
N LYS A 123 -15.47 -6.46 10.94
CA LYS A 123 -14.87 -7.75 10.58
C LYS A 123 -15.42 -8.87 11.44
N GLY A 124 -15.57 -8.64 12.75
CA GLY A 124 -16.11 -9.62 13.69
C GLY A 124 -17.56 -10.05 13.39
N ASP A 125 -18.33 -9.20 12.69
CA ASP A 125 -19.71 -9.49 12.27
C ASP A 125 -19.77 -10.11 10.85
N GLY A 126 -18.62 -10.38 10.21
CA GLY A 126 -18.54 -10.85 8.83
C GLY A 126 -18.98 -9.80 7.80
N LYS A 127 -18.97 -8.51 8.17
CA LYS A 127 -19.49 -7.40 7.34
C LYS A 127 -18.39 -6.50 6.75
N TYR A 128 -17.12 -6.78 7.03
CA TYR A 128 -16.01 -5.99 6.52
C TYR A 128 -16.14 -5.71 5.02
N PHE A 129 -16.28 -6.75 4.21
CA PHE A 129 -16.28 -6.60 2.76
C PHE A 129 -17.49 -5.80 2.25
N ALA A 130 -18.65 -5.96 2.85
CA ALA A 130 -19.85 -5.20 2.49
C ALA A 130 -19.68 -3.70 2.82
N ILE A 131 -19.11 -3.38 3.97
CA ILE A 131 -18.78 -2.00 4.37
C ILE A 131 -17.68 -1.43 3.46
N HIS A 132 -16.61 -2.19 3.22
CA HIS A 132 -15.52 -1.82 2.30
C HIS A 132 -16.03 -1.45 0.90
N GLN A 133 -16.86 -2.30 0.30
CA GLN A 133 -17.49 -2.02 -1.00
C GLN A 133 -18.36 -0.76 -0.94
N GLY A 134 -19.15 -0.60 0.12
CA GLY A 134 -20.00 0.58 0.30
C GLY A 134 -19.21 1.88 0.36
N LEU A 135 -18.08 1.87 1.08
CA LEU A 135 -17.18 3.02 1.23
C LEU A 135 -16.47 3.38 -0.08
N LEU A 136 -15.92 2.39 -0.79
CA LEU A 136 -15.21 2.62 -2.06
C LEU A 136 -16.15 3.02 -3.21
N ASN A 137 -17.39 2.52 -3.22
CA ASN A 137 -18.39 2.90 -4.21
C ASN A 137 -19.09 4.23 -3.91
N ALA A 138 -18.94 4.78 -2.72
CA ALA A 138 -19.55 6.04 -2.35
C ALA A 138 -18.94 7.22 -3.12
N ARG A 139 -19.80 8.17 -3.53
CA ARG A 139 -19.34 9.44 -4.11
C ARG A 139 -18.87 10.38 -3.00
N GLY A 140 -17.69 10.96 -3.18
CA GLY A 140 -17.11 11.89 -2.21
C GLY A 140 -16.63 11.20 -0.92
N SER A 141 -16.43 11.96 0.13
CA SER A 141 -16.01 11.47 1.45
C SER A 141 -17.22 10.93 2.22
N VAL A 142 -17.06 9.76 2.85
CA VAL A 142 -18.09 9.15 3.70
C VAL A 142 -17.72 9.38 5.15
N SER A 143 -18.52 10.18 5.85
CA SER A 143 -18.33 10.49 7.27
C SER A 143 -19.68 10.84 7.94
N GLY A 144 -19.72 10.93 9.26
CA GLY A 144 -20.89 11.33 10.01
C GLY A 144 -22.13 10.49 9.65
N ALA A 145 -23.27 11.15 9.40
CA ALA A 145 -24.56 10.49 9.12
C ALA A 145 -24.50 9.53 7.91
N ALA A 146 -23.73 9.86 6.87
CA ALA A 146 -23.59 8.98 5.71
C ALA A 146 -22.89 7.67 6.07
N LEU A 147 -21.89 7.72 6.96
CA LEU A 147 -21.22 6.53 7.47
C LEU A 147 -22.15 5.70 8.35
N SER A 148 -22.91 6.32 9.26
CA SER A 148 -23.90 5.64 10.08
C SER A 148 -24.97 4.95 9.23
N SER A 149 -25.52 5.63 8.23
CA SER A 149 -26.49 5.04 7.29
C SER A 149 -25.92 3.86 6.52
N LEU A 150 -24.65 3.89 6.16
CA LEU A 150 -23.99 2.75 5.49
C LEU A 150 -23.89 1.55 6.43
N ILE A 151 -23.49 1.77 7.68
CA ILE A 151 -23.40 0.71 8.69
C ILE A 151 -24.76 0.06 8.90
N GLU A 152 -25.80 0.88 9.13
CA GLU A 152 -27.18 0.44 9.37
C GLU A 152 -27.77 -0.31 8.17
N LYS A 153 -27.49 0.12 6.95
CA LYS A 153 -27.88 -0.57 5.71
C LYS A 153 -27.39 -2.02 5.66
N HIS A 154 -26.28 -2.31 6.33
CA HIS A 154 -25.73 -3.66 6.41
C HIS A 154 -26.16 -4.42 7.67
N GLY A 155 -27.15 -3.91 8.41
CA GLY A 155 -27.76 -4.56 9.56
C GLY A 155 -26.94 -4.46 10.85
N LEU A 156 -26.05 -3.46 10.93
CA LEU A 156 -25.21 -3.22 12.10
C LEU A 156 -25.68 -1.98 12.86
N ASN A 157 -25.43 -1.94 14.17
CA ASN A 157 -25.65 -0.74 14.99
C ASN A 157 -24.49 0.24 14.81
N ALA A 158 -24.77 1.45 14.31
CA ALA A 158 -23.73 2.44 13.98
C ALA A 158 -22.92 2.87 15.21
N ASP A 159 -23.56 3.14 16.34
CA ASP A 159 -22.90 3.60 17.57
C ASP A 159 -21.98 2.51 18.14
N GLU A 160 -22.42 1.25 18.09
CA GLU A 160 -21.64 0.10 18.52
C GLU A 160 -20.40 -0.09 17.65
N ILE A 161 -20.55 -0.05 16.32
CA ILE A 161 -19.43 -0.21 15.38
C ILE A 161 -18.43 0.93 15.54
N VAL A 162 -18.89 2.17 15.65
CA VAL A 162 -18.02 3.33 15.87
C VAL A 162 -17.27 3.21 17.20
N THR A 163 -17.92 2.71 18.23
CA THR A 163 -17.31 2.48 19.55
C THR A 163 -16.24 1.37 19.47
N ARG A 164 -16.57 0.23 18.85
CA ARG A 164 -15.59 -0.86 18.59
C ARG A 164 -14.41 -0.40 17.75
N GLY A 165 -14.62 0.50 16.80
CA GLY A 165 -13.57 1.11 15.98
C GLY A 165 -12.51 1.90 16.76
N LYS A 166 -12.79 2.23 18.05
CA LYS A 166 -11.82 2.86 18.96
C LYS A 166 -10.95 1.88 19.73
N ASN A 167 -11.05 0.58 19.42
CA ASN A 167 -10.26 -0.46 20.09
C ASN A 167 -8.76 -0.24 19.80
N LYS A 168 -7.91 -0.48 20.81
CA LYS A 168 -6.46 -0.37 20.73
C LYS A 168 -5.84 -1.34 19.70
N ASP A 169 -6.46 -2.50 19.48
CA ASP A 169 -5.97 -3.46 18.48
C ASP A 169 -6.13 -2.92 17.04
N ILE A 170 -7.24 -2.20 16.79
CA ILE A 170 -7.46 -1.50 15.52
C ILE A 170 -6.46 -0.34 15.36
N ASP A 171 -6.19 0.41 16.45
CA ASP A 171 -5.16 1.46 16.44
C ASP A 171 -3.78 0.89 16.09
N ALA A 172 -3.41 -0.21 16.73
CA ALA A 172 -2.15 -0.89 16.49
C ALA A 172 -2.05 -1.38 15.05
N HIS A 173 -3.10 -2.02 14.54
CA HIS A 173 -3.12 -2.51 13.16
C HIS A 173 -2.95 -1.39 12.13
N ILE A 174 -3.72 -0.30 12.22
CA ILE A 174 -3.58 0.86 11.33
C ILE A 174 -2.16 1.45 11.40
N LYS A 175 -1.58 1.53 12.60
CA LYS A 175 -0.21 2.01 12.81
C LYS A 175 0.81 1.08 12.14
N ASP A 176 0.65 -0.24 12.31
CA ASP A 176 1.53 -1.23 11.71
C ASP A 176 1.49 -1.17 10.18
N VAL A 177 0.29 -1.04 9.59
CA VAL A 177 0.12 -0.86 8.15
C VAL A 177 0.79 0.44 7.66
N ARG A 178 0.68 1.54 8.41
CA ARG A 178 1.38 2.80 8.09
C ARG A 178 2.91 2.68 8.14
N ASN A 179 3.44 1.86 9.05
CA ASN A 179 4.88 1.64 9.15
C ASN A 179 5.40 0.68 8.07
N LEU A 180 4.53 -0.18 7.54
CA LEU A 180 4.84 -1.16 6.51
C LEU A 180 4.89 -0.52 5.11
N ALA A 181 4.05 0.51 4.85
CA ALA A 181 3.95 1.24 3.60
C ALA A 181 5.09 2.27 3.43
#